data_779ed529d0ed5364a87c1638cc92f0c2
#
_entry.id   779ed529d0ed5364a87c1638cc92f0c2
#
_cell.length_a   1.000
_cell.length_b   1.000
_cell.length_c   1.000
_cell.angle_alpha   90.00
_cell.angle_beta   90.00
_cell.angle_gamma   90.00
#
_symmetry.space_group_name_H-M   'P 1'
#
loop_
_entity.id
_entity.type
_entity.pdbx_description
1 polymer ?
#
loop_
_entity_poly.entity_id
_entity_poly.type
_entity_poly.pdbx_seq_one_letter_code
_entity_poly.pdbx_strand_id
1 'polypeptide(L)'
;HFETIVRQMMRKVEIDEPGDTRFLEQQVVDKLEFMEENDRIWGKKVVVDAGDSQNLQPGQIVTARKLRDENSMLKRRDLKPVAVRDAVPATSTQILQGITRAALQTSSFISAASFQETTKVLNEAAIQAKVDPLENLKENVICGHLIPGGTGLRDYDDLVVGSKADLESLQQAQ
;
A
#
# COMPACT_ATOMS: atom_id res chain seq x y z
N HIS A 1 25.52 -10.89 1.65
CA HIS A 1 24.79 -11.22 2.89
C HIS A 1 24.69 -10.02 3.83
N PHE A 2 25.79 -9.32 4.12
CA PHE A 2 25.78 -8.14 4.99
C PHE A 2 24.91 -7.01 4.40
N GLU A 3 25.00 -6.76 3.12
CA GLU A 3 24.18 -5.75 2.45
C GLU A 3 22.68 -6.05 2.60
N THR A 4 22.28 -7.29 2.38
CA THR A 4 20.88 -7.70 2.54
C THR A 4 20.37 -7.49 3.97
N ILE A 5 21.18 -7.86 4.96
CA ILE A 5 20.85 -7.67 6.38
C ILE A 5 20.70 -6.19 6.71
N VAL A 6 21.63 -5.35 6.28
CA VAL A 6 21.61 -3.91 6.54
C VAL A 6 20.39 -3.25 5.87
N ARG A 7 20.06 -3.63 4.65
CA ARG A 7 18.84 -3.13 3.97
C ARG A 7 17.58 -3.43 4.75
N GLN A 8 17.46 -4.65 5.33
CA GLN A 8 16.31 -5.01 6.16
C GLN A 8 16.27 -4.25 7.48
N MET A 9 17.43 -3.96 8.10
CA MET A 9 17.53 -3.14 9.29
C MET A 9 17.13 -1.68 9.05
N MET A 10 17.29 -1.19 7.82
CA MET A 10 16.97 0.19 7.40
C MET A 10 15.66 0.28 6.59
N ARG A 11 14.78 -0.70 6.73
CA ARG A 11 13.53 -0.77 5.97
C ARG A 11 12.48 0.23 6.42
N LYS A 12 12.53 0.66 7.68
CA LYS A 12 11.52 1.54 8.29
C LYS A 12 11.99 2.98 8.36
N VAL A 13 11.03 3.88 8.25
CA VAL A 13 11.20 5.32 8.43
C VAL A 13 10.23 5.83 9.49
N GLU A 14 10.62 6.86 10.21
CA GLU A 14 9.77 7.59 11.14
C GLU A 14 9.27 8.85 10.46
N ILE A 15 7.99 9.12 10.56
CA ILE A 15 7.37 10.31 9.97
C ILE A 15 7.61 11.50 10.87
N ASP A 16 8.24 12.55 10.34
CA ASP A 16 8.47 13.82 11.05
C ASP A 16 7.23 14.72 10.90
N GLU A 17 6.92 15.10 9.66
CA GLU A 17 5.74 15.90 9.33
C GLU A 17 4.87 15.14 8.35
N PRO A 18 3.63 14.81 8.72
CA PRO A 18 2.74 14.02 7.86
C PRO A 18 2.19 14.81 6.65
N GLY A 19 2.25 16.14 6.67
CA GLY A 19 1.66 16.96 5.61
C GLY A 19 0.20 16.62 5.35
N ASP A 20 -0.15 16.43 4.08
CA ASP A 20 -1.50 16.04 3.65
C ASP A 20 -1.65 14.52 3.42
N THR A 21 -0.71 13.71 3.92
CA THR A 21 -0.77 12.26 3.87
C THR A 21 -1.67 11.69 4.96
N ARG A 22 -1.97 10.39 4.87
CA ARG A 22 -2.73 9.66 5.91
C ARG A 22 -1.91 9.28 7.14
N PHE A 23 -0.61 9.60 7.15
CA PHE A 23 0.28 9.24 8.26
C PHE A 23 0.07 10.14 9.48
N LEU A 24 0.49 9.63 10.63
CA LEU A 24 0.55 10.38 11.88
C LEU A 24 1.99 10.78 12.17
N GLU A 25 2.16 11.85 12.94
CA GLU A 25 3.47 12.26 13.45
C GLU A 25 4.09 11.14 14.30
N GLN A 26 5.40 10.94 14.15
CA GLN A 26 6.17 9.91 14.84
C GLN A 26 5.73 8.46 14.54
N GLN A 27 4.92 8.27 13.52
CA GLN A 27 4.55 6.92 13.07
C GLN A 27 5.73 6.26 12.36
N VAL A 28 6.01 5.02 12.73
CA VAL A 28 7.01 4.19 12.04
C VAL A 28 6.35 3.38 10.95
N VAL A 29 6.70 3.65 9.70
CA VAL A 29 6.13 3.01 8.51
C VAL A 29 7.21 2.35 7.66
N ASP A 30 6.78 1.50 6.73
CA ASP A 30 7.68 0.93 5.74
C ASP A 30 8.09 2.01 4.73
N LYS A 31 9.37 2.02 4.36
CA LYS A 31 9.92 3.00 3.40
C LYS A 31 9.20 2.95 2.05
N LEU A 32 8.79 1.76 1.61
CA LEU A 32 8.05 1.60 0.37
C LEU A 32 6.66 2.23 0.47
N GLU A 33 5.93 1.93 1.55
CA GLU A 33 4.60 2.51 1.81
C GLU A 33 4.66 4.04 1.91
N PHE A 34 5.71 4.58 2.53
CA PHE A 34 5.96 6.02 2.58
C PHE A 34 6.13 6.63 1.19
N MET A 35 6.91 5.98 0.32
CA MET A 35 7.14 6.46 -1.05
C MET A 35 5.85 6.40 -1.88
N GLU A 36 5.11 5.30 -1.81
CA GLU A 36 3.83 5.13 -2.52
C GLU A 36 2.79 6.17 -2.10
N GLU A 37 2.69 6.48 -0.81
CA GLU A 37 1.75 7.49 -0.33
C GLU A 37 2.15 8.90 -0.77
N ASN A 38 3.44 9.24 -0.75
CA ASN A 38 3.91 10.51 -1.28
C ASN A 38 3.69 10.63 -2.80
N ASP A 39 3.92 9.57 -3.56
CA ASP A 39 3.64 9.52 -5.00
C ASP A 39 2.14 9.66 -5.27
N ARG A 40 1.30 9.08 -4.41
CA ARG A 40 -0.15 9.22 -4.51
C ARG A 40 -0.61 10.67 -4.37
N ILE A 41 0.08 11.47 -3.56
CA ILE A 41 -0.26 12.88 -3.30
C ILE A 41 0.42 13.81 -4.30
N TRP A 42 1.52 13.40 -4.87
CA TRP A 42 2.31 14.21 -5.78
C TRP A 42 1.47 14.81 -6.91
N GLY A 43 1.59 16.11 -7.11
CA GLY A 43 0.86 16.87 -8.15
C GLY A 43 -0.63 17.06 -7.90
N LYS A 44 -1.15 16.65 -6.72
CA LYS A 44 -2.53 16.91 -6.33
C LYS A 44 -2.66 18.24 -5.60
N LYS A 45 -3.89 18.73 -5.50
CA LYS A 45 -4.26 19.97 -4.85
C LYS A 45 -5.19 19.67 -3.68
N VAL A 46 -5.07 20.44 -2.62
CA VAL A 46 -5.99 20.41 -1.47
C VAL A 46 -6.94 21.59 -1.56
N VAL A 47 -8.22 21.32 -1.44
CA VAL A 47 -9.27 22.37 -1.46
C VAL A 47 -9.21 23.16 -0.16
N VAL A 48 -8.95 24.45 -0.24
CA VAL A 48 -8.98 25.38 0.90
C VAL A 48 -10.39 25.94 1.09
N ASP A 49 -10.98 26.44 -0.01
CA ASP A 49 -12.33 26.98 -0.06
C ASP A 49 -13.09 26.36 -1.23
N ALA A 50 -14.18 25.67 -0.95
CA ALA A 50 -14.98 25.03 -1.99
C ALA A 50 -15.78 26.03 -2.86
N GLY A 51 -15.85 27.33 -2.46
CA GLY A 51 -16.68 28.31 -3.16
C GLY A 51 -18.11 27.83 -3.29
N ASP A 52 -18.66 27.94 -4.50
CA ASP A 52 -20.03 27.49 -4.81
C ASP A 52 -20.10 26.06 -5.39
N SER A 53 -19.02 25.27 -5.27
CA SER A 53 -19.00 23.89 -5.74
C SER A 53 -19.82 22.98 -4.82
N GLN A 54 -20.70 22.15 -5.41
CA GLN A 54 -21.46 21.11 -4.72
C GLN A 54 -20.70 19.77 -4.65
N ASN A 55 -19.67 19.62 -5.48
CA ASN A 55 -18.95 18.35 -5.67
C ASN A 55 -17.67 18.24 -4.84
N LEU A 56 -17.16 19.36 -4.33
CA LEU A 56 -15.90 19.45 -3.62
C LEU A 56 -16.12 19.98 -2.20
N GLN A 57 -15.37 19.43 -1.25
CA GLN A 57 -15.42 19.85 0.15
C GLN A 57 -14.07 20.43 0.59
N PRO A 58 -14.02 21.37 1.54
CA PRO A 58 -12.78 21.85 2.13
C PRO A 58 -11.98 20.69 2.73
N GLY A 59 -10.64 20.71 2.54
CA GLY A 59 -9.73 19.65 2.97
C GLY A 59 -9.65 18.44 2.02
N GLN A 60 -10.45 18.37 0.97
CA GLN A 60 -10.41 17.27 0.02
C GLN A 60 -9.20 17.37 -0.91
N ILE A 61 -8.51 16.23 -1.13
CA ILE A 61 -7.41 16.13 -2.09
C ILE A 61 -7.98 15.81 -3.48
N VAL A 62 -7.67 16.65 -4.45
CA VAL A 62 -8.18 16.54 -5.83
C VAL A 62 -7.05 16.58 -6.85
N THR A 63 -7.27 15.96 -8.00
CA THR A 63 -6.35 16.05 -9.12
C THR A 63 -6.51 17.40 -9.85
N ALA A 64 -5.43 17.90 -10.45
CA ALA A 64 -5.45 19.14 -11.22
C ALA A 64 -6.48 19.12 -12.36
N ARG A 65 -6.72 17.94 -12.95
CA ARG A 65 -7.74 17.75 -14.00
C ARG A 65 -9.15 17.96 -13.46
N LYS A 66 -9.51 17.26 -12.37
CA LYS A 66 -10.84 17.38 -11.75
C LYS A 66 -11.14 18.81 -11.31
N LEU A 67 -10.14 19.47 -10.72
CA LEU A 67 -10.24 20.87 -10.33
C LEU A 67 -10.50 21.79 -11.51
N ARG A 68 -9.78 21.61 -12.63
CA ARG A 68 -9.95 22.43 -13.83
C ARG A 68 -11.34 22.25 -14.45
N ASP A 69 -11.82 21.02 -14.51
CA ASP A 69 -13.14 20.70 -15.04
C ASP A 69 -14.24 21.37 -14.19
N GLU A 70 -14.15 21.26 -12.86
CA GLU A 70 -15.08 21.88 -11.92
C GLU A 70 -15.04 23.41 -12.01
N ASN A 71 -13.86 24.02 -11.99
CA ASN A 71 -13.71 25.47 -12.13
C ASN A 71 -14.21 25.98 -13.48
N SER A 72 -14.09 25.19 -14.55
CA SER A 72 -14.63 25.55 -15.86
C SER A 72 -16.16 25.53 -15.86
N MET A 73 -16.77 24.57 -15.15
CA MET A 73 -18.22 24.54 -14.98
C MET A 73 -18.73 25.71 -14.14
N LEU A 74 -18.06 26.04 -13.03
CA LEU A 74 -18.42 27.16 -12.16
C LEU A 74 -18.32 28.50 -12.91
N LYS A 75 -17.23 28.71 -13.67
CA LYS A 75 -17.06 29.90 -14.49
C LYS A 75 -18.16 30.09 -15.56
N ARG A 76 -18.64 29.00 -16.17
CA ARG A 76 -19.76 29.06 -17.14
C ARG A 76 -21.08 29.48 -16.51
N ARG A 77 -21.20 29.31 -15.18
CA ARG A 77 -22.40 29.65 -14.40
C ARG A 77 -22.25 30.95 -13.61
N ASP A 78 -21.14 31.69 -13.84
CA ASP A 78 -20.77 32.90 -13.09
C ASP A 78 -20.74 32.70 -11.55
N LEU A 79 -20.34 31.50 -11.12
CA LEU A 79 -20.20 31.12 -9.71
C LEU A 79 -18.74 31.26 -9.23
N LYS A 80 -18.55 31.37 -7.90
CA LYS A 80 -17.25 31.51 -7.28
C LYS A 80 -16.40 30.23 -7.49
N PRO A 81 -15.18 30.36 -8.07
CA PRO A 81 -14.31 29.21 -8.29
C PRO A 81 -13.76 28.64 -6.98
N VAL A 82 -13.35 27.38 -7.01
CA VAL A 82 -12.71 26.67 -5.89
C VAL A 82 -11.28 27.19 -5.69
N ALA A 83 -10.95 27.60 -4.47
CA ALA A 83 -9.59 27.96 -4.07
C ALA A 83 -8.85 26.73 -3.52
N VAL A 84 -7.62 26.54 -3.98
CA VAL A 84 -6.80 25.37 -3.65
C VAL A 84 -5.37 25.77 -3.33
N ARG A 85 -4.68 24.91 -2.57
CA ARG A 85 -3.22 24.93 -2.40
C ARG A 85 -2.61 23.63 -2.92
N ASP A 86 -1.31 23.61 -3.11
CA ASP A 86 -0.59 22.38 -3.40
C ASP A 86 -0.63 21.44 -2.20
N ALA A 87 -0.77 20.14 -2.47
CA ALA A 87 -0.66 19.13 -1.44
C ALA A 87 0.80 19.00 -0.98
N VAL A 88 1.01 18.96 0.32
CA VAL A 88 2.33 18.86 0.95
C VAL A 88 2.61 17.38 1.23
N PRO A 89 3.69 16.80 0.67
CA PRO A 89 4.08 15.42 0.97
C PRO A 89 4.60 15.31 2.41
N ALA A 90 4.58 14.08 2.95
CA ALA A 90 5.16 13.79 4.24
C ALA A 90 6.70 13.83 4.18
N THR A 91 7.32 14.26 5.28
CA THR A 91 8.76 14.15 5.51
C THR A 91 9.06 13.01 6.50
N SER A 92 10.22 12.41 6.38
CA SER A 92 10.60 11.28 7.24
C SER A 92 12.09 11.24 7.53
N THR A 93 12.43 10.67 8.68
CA THR A 93 13.80 10.36 9.08
C THR A 93 14.03 8.85 9.01
N GLN A 94 15.16 8.44 8.41
CA GLN A 94 15.55 7.05 8.32
C GLN A 94 15.91 6.51 9.69
N ILE A 95 15.29 5.41 10.12
CA ILE A 95 15.64 4.73 11.36
C ILE A 95 16.45 3.46 11.09
N LEU A 96 17.37 3.15 12.02
CA LEU A 96 18.09 1.90 12.04
C LEU A 96 17.52 1.01 13.15
N GLN A 97 17.01 -0.16 12.76
CA GLN A 97 16.48 -1.15 13.68
C GLN A 97 17.50 -2.26 13.93
N GLY A 98 17.52 -2.79 15.16
CA GLY A 98 18.26 -4.02 15.44
C GLY A 98 17.70 -5.22 14.66
N ILE A 99 18.52 -6.22 14.42
CA ILE A 99 18.17 -7.44 13.66
C ILE A 99 16.91 -8.13 14.18
N THR A 100 16.80 -8.30 15.49
CA THR A 100 15.63 -8.95 16.12
C THR A 100 14.35 -8.16 15.89
N ARG A 101 14.40 -6.83 16.07
CA ARG A 101 13.24 -5.96 15.85
C ARG A 101 12.83 -5.95 14.38
N ALA A 102 13.78 -5.91 13.46
CA ALA A 102 13.52 -5.99 12.03
C ALA A 102 12.84 -7.32 11.65
N ALA A 103 13.26 -8.44 12.25
CA ALA A 103 12.68 -9.76 12.03
C ALA A 103 11.25 -9.90 12.61
N LEU A 104 10.94 -9.23 13.72
CA LEU A 104 9.60 -9.26 14.35
C LEU A 104 8.61 -8.29 13.69
N GLN A 105 9.08 -7.24 13.04
CA GLN A 105 8.25 -6.24 12.37
C GLN A 105 8.09 -6.48 10.86
N THR A 106 8.13 -7.72 10.44
CA THR A 106 7.83 -8.11 9.05
C THR A 106 6.34 -8.00 8.74
N SER A 107 5.99 -7.94 7.45
CA SER A 107 4.60 -7.93 6.99
C SER A 107 3.84 -9.20 7.39
N SER A 108 4.53 -10.35 7.42
CA SER A 108 3.99 -11.63 7.83
C SER A 108 4.09 -11.82 9.35
N PHE A 109 2.94 -11.91 10.02
CA PHE A 109 2.91 -12.23 11.46
C PHE A 109 3.21 -13.71 11.73
N ILE A 110 2.93 -14.61 10.80
CA ILE A 110 3.25 -16.04 10.93
C ILE A 110 4.78 -16.24 10.99
N SER A 111 5.50 -15.57 10.09
CA SER A 111 6.96 -15.58 10.05
C SER A 111 7.55 -15.01 11.36
N ALA A 112 7.04 -13.89 11.82
CA ALA A 112 7.48 -13.26 13.06
C ALA A 112 7.22 -14.15 14.27
N ALA A 113 6.02 -14.73 14.39
CA ALA A 113 5.63 -15.63 15.46
C ALA A 113 6.50 -16.91 15.55
N SER A 114 6.93 -17.41 14.41
CA SER A 114 7.80 -18.58 14.34
C SER A 114 9.26 -18.31 14.75
N PHE A 115 9.64 -17.04 14.85
CA PHE A 115 11.00 -16.65 15.24
C PHE A 115 11.15 -16.45 16.74
N GLN A 116 10.41 -15.53 17.33
CA GLN A 116 10.42 -15.22 18.77
C GLN A 116 9.08 -14.62 19.21
N GLU A 117 8.84 -14.60 20.54
CA GLU A 117 7.68 -13.96 21.16
C GLU A 117 6.34 -14.41 20.55
N THR A 118 6.20 -15.70 20.27
CA THR A 118 5.04 -16.28 19.54
C THR A 118 3.71 -15.82 20.10
N THR A 119 3.50 -15.89 21.41
CA THR A 119 2.24 -15.51 22.06
C THR A 119 1.93 -14.03 21.90
N LYS A 120 2.94 -13.17 22.08
CA LYS A 120 2.79 -11.72 21.95
C LYS A 120 2.45 -11.33 20.53
N VAL A 121 3.19 -11.86 19.55
CA VAL A 121 2.98 -11.57 18.12
C VAL A 121 1.59 -12.01 17.67
N LEU A 122 1.15 -13.21 18.06
CA LEU A 122 -0.18 -13.71 17.72
C LEU A 122 -1.31 -12.90 18.37
N ASN A 123 -1.12 -12.50 19.64
CA ASN A 123 -2.10 -11.64 20.31
C ASN A 123 -2.23 -10.27 19.63
N GLU A 124 -1.11 -9.63 19.30
CA GLU A 124 -1.12 -8.34 18.58
C GLU A 124 -1.74 -8.46 17.20
N ALA A 125 -1.43 -9.54 16.48
CA ALA A 125 -2.02 -9.80 15.17
C ALA A 125 -3.54 -10.02 15.25
N ALA A 126 -4.01 -10.74 16.28
CA ALA A 126 -5.43 -10.97 16.52
C ALA A 126 -6.18 -9.66 16.86
N ILE A 127 -5.61 -8.84 17.76
CA ILE A 127 -6.21 -7.54 18.14
C ILE A 127 -6.29 -6.58 16.94
N GLN A 128 -5.26 -6.57 16.09
CA GLN A 128 -5.19 -5.72 14.90
C GLN A 128 -5.91 -6.32 13.69
N ALA A 129 -6.49 -7.52 13.81
CA ALA A 129 -7.11 -8.25 12.70
C ALA A 129 -6.20 -8.33 11.46
N LYS A 130 -4.91 -8.61 11.66
CA LYS A 130 -3.94 -8.72 10.56
C LYS A 130 -4.25 -9.90 9.67
N VAL A 131 -4.11 -9.70 8.38
CA VAL A 131 -4.16 -10.75 7.36
C VAL A 131 -2.76 -10.98 6.82
N ASP A 132 -2.31 -12.24 6.75
CA ASP A 132 -1.02 -12.60 6.17
C ASP A 132 -1.21 -12.91 4.68
N PRO A 133 -0.48 -12.23 3.78
CA PRO A 133 -0.64 -12.45 2.34
C PRO A 133 -0.03 -13.76 1.85
N LEU A 134 0.75 -14.47 2.67
CA LEU A 134 1.42 -15.74 2.33
C LEU A 134 2.35 -15.63 1.10
N GLU A 135 3.09 -14.55 1.00
CA GLU A 135 3.96 -14.27 -0.14
C GLU A 135 5.35 -14.93 -0.04
N ASN A 136 5.81 -15.25 1.18
CA ASN A 136 7.13 -15.81 1.39
C ASN A 136 7.09 -17.33 1.58
N LEU A 137 8.28 -17.94 1.65
CA LEU A 137 8.42 -19.39 1.80
C LEU A 137 7.99 -19.89 3.17
N LYS A 138 8.37 -19.18 4.23
CA LYS A 138 8.22 -19.62 5.60
C LYS A 138 6.75 -19.78 6.01
N GLU A 139 5.91 -18.82 5.66
CA GLU A 139 4.47 -18.85 5.93
C GLU A 139 3.79 -20.02 5.22
N ASN A 140 4.10 -20.22 3.96
CA ASN A 140 3.52 -21.28 3.14
C ASN A 140 3.93 -22.67 3.67
N VAL A 141 5.19 -22.84 4.05
CA VAL A 141 5.68 -24.10 4.66
C VAL A 141 4.98 -24.38 5.98
N ILE A 142 4.79 -23.37 6.85
CA ILE A 142 4.10 -23.54 8.14
C ILE A 142 2.64 -23.91 7.95
N CYS A 143 1.95 -23.27 6.98
CA CYS A 143 0.55 -23.55 6.66
C CYS A 143 0.34 -24.84 5.85
N GLY A 144 1.41 -25.45 5.34
CA GLY A 144 1.32 -26.63 4.49
C GLY A 144 0.87 -26.36 3.05
N HIS A 145 0.97 -25.10 2.60
CA HIS A 145 0.70 -24.70 1.23
C HIS A 145 1.93 -24.89 0.33
N LEU A 146 1.69 -24.99 -0.98
CA LEU A 146 2.77 -24.92 -1.95
C LEU A 146 3.47 -23.56 -1.88
N ILE A 147 4.79 -23.57 -2.04
CA ILE A 147 5.57 -22.33 -2.07
C ILE A 147 5.18 -21.48 -3.31
N PRO A 148 5.21 -20.15 -3.23
CA PRO A 148 4.84 -19.26 -4.34
C PRO A 148 5.95 -19.27 -5.42
N GLY A 149 6.11 -20.36 -6.12
CA GLY A 149 7.11 -20.56 -7.16
C GLY A 149 6.85 -21.83 -7.94
N GLY A 150 7.12 -21.84 -9.23
CA GLY A 150 6.85 -22.98 -10.12
C GLY A 150 5.36 -23.34 -10.14
N THR A 151 5.05 -24.61 -9.84
CA THR A 151 3.66 -25.12 -9.81
C THR A 151 2.80 -24.56 -8.65
N GLY A 152 3.37 -23.85 -7.69
CA GLY A 152 2.65 -23.23 -6.58
C GLY A 152 2.31 -21.74 -6.79
N LEU A 153 2.58 -21.20 -7.97
CA LEU A 153 2.15 -19.84 -8.35
C LEU A 153 0.66 -19.85 -8.67
N ARG A 154 -0.12 -19.13 -7.87
CA ARG A 154 -1.59 -19.02 -8.03
C ARG A 154 -2.01 -18.43 -9.36
N ASP A 155 -1.17 -17.60 -9.97
CA ASP A 155 -1.41 -16.99 -11.29
C ASP A 155 -1.51 -18.05 -12.41
N TYR A 156 -1.02 -19.27 -12.18
CA TYR A 156 -1.05 -20.36 -13.14
C TYR A 156 -2.07 -21.47 -12.81
N ASP A 157 -2.78 -21.37 -11.68
CA ASP A 157 -3.75 -22.39 -11.27
C ASP A 157 -4.89 -22.56 -12.30
N ASP A 158 -5.28 -21.45 -12.93
CA ASP A 158 -6.33 -21.43 -13.96
C ASP A 158 -5.79 -21.62 -15.40
N LEU A 159 -4.48 -21.81 -15.55
CA LEU A 159 -3.85 -21.91 -16.84
C LEU A 159 -3.95 -23.34 -17.40
N VAL A 160 -4.80 -23.53 -18.38
CA VAL A 160 -4.94 -24.80 -19.11
C VAL A 160 -4.04 -24.78 -20.34
N VAL A 161 -3.04 -25.65 -20.36
CA VAL A 161 -2.16 -25.83 -21.52
C VAL A 161 -2.74 -26.94 -22.40
N GLY A 162 -3.16 -26.59 -23.61
CA GLY A 162 -3.71 -27.51 -24.57
C GLY A 162 -3.38 -27.15 -26.02
N SER A 163 -3.66 -28.02 -26.96
CA SER A 163 -3.53 -27.68 -28.37
C SER A 163 -4.73 -26.84 -28.85
N LYS A 164 -4.58 -26.13 -29.99
CA LYS A 164 -5.71 -25.41 -30.59
C LYS A 164 -6.87 -26.32 -30.92
N ALA A 165 -6.59 -27.56 -31.33
CA ALA A 165 -7.60 -28.57 -31.65
C ALA A 165 -8.41 -28.98 -30.41
N ASP A 166 -7.77 -29.08 -29.24
CA ASP A 166 -8.43 -29.36 -27.97
C ASP A 166 -9.37 -28.21 -27.56
N LEU A 167 -8.94 -26.96 -27.77
CA LEU A 167 -9.74 -25.77 -27.47
C LEU A 167 -10.98 -25.69 -28.40
N GLU A 168 -10.82 -25.96 -29.69
CA GLU A 168 -11.94 -26.03 -30.65
C GLU A 168 -12.94 -27.13 -30.30
N SER A 169 -12.46 -28.31 -29.86
CA SER A 169 -13.32 -29.38 -29.40
C SER A 169 -14.13 -29.05 -28.14
N LEU A 170 -13.52 -28.33 -27.20
CA LEU A 170 -14.21 -27.87 -25.99
C LEU A 170 -15.25 -26.77 -26.29
N GLN A 171 -14.99 -25.90 -27.25
CA GLN A 171 -15.94 -24.87 -27.69
C GLN A 171 -17.14 -25.44 -28.46
N GLN A 172 -16.96 -26.55 -29.16
CA GLN A 172 -18.05 -27.26 -29.85
C GLN A 172 -18.92 -28.11 -28.92
N ALA A 173 -18.42 -28.41 -27.71
CA ALA A 173 -19.13 -29.21 -26.70
C ALA A 173 -19.98 -28.37 -25.73
N GLN A 174 -19.94 -27.05 -25.82
CA GLN A 174 -20.78 -26.09 -25.09
C GLN A 174 -21.96 -25.64 -25.97
#